data_084468b85b232d8798ed9e070f50a9b3
#
_entry.id   084468b85b232d8798ed9e070f50a9b3
#
_cell.length_a   1.000
_cell.length_b   1.000
_cell.length_c   1.000
_cell.angle_alpha   90.00
_cell.angle_beta   90.00
_cell.angle_gamma   90.00
#
_symmetry.space_group_name_H-M   'P 1'
#
loop_
_entity.id
_entity.type
_entity.pdbx_description
1 polymer ?
#
loop_
_entity_poly.entity_id
_entity_poly.type
_entity_poly.pdbx_seq_one_letter_code
_entity_poly.pdbx_strand_id
1 'polypeptide(L)'
;MLKRPGLLKRTGLLAALLMLFAAEVRLSAQNIGALFGSGPDLTEVVADGSEFVFARLQYGSGLINFGRGRGSGWATDWPEADSHFMLGIDRLSNIRVKLDDYISVAPGDPAIYDYPFLYAVEVGRWYLDQSEADQLREYLERGGFLVVDDFWGTYQWNDFYGQLAKVFPDREVEAVPMDHPIFHSFYDIDEILQVPNIGNARRGGPTWEGDGYTPYALAIFDDARRPMVMINYNTDLGDAWEHADDPGYPHLYSGFAYRMGINFIVYSMTH
;
A
#
# COMPACT_ATOMS: atom_id res chain seq x y z
N MET A 1 -68.27 2.26 -4.94
CA MET A 1 -67.29 1.95 -3.88
C MET A 1 -66.32 0.89 -4.44
N LEU A 2 -65.23 1.35 -5.04
CA LEU A 2 -64.22 0.45 -5.67
C LEU A 2 -62.99 0.34 -4.74
N LYS A 3 -62.78 -0.86 -4.22
CA LYS A 3 -61.60 -1.21 -3.41
C LYS A 3 -60.35 -1.27 -4.30
N ARG A 4 -59.31 -0.49 -3.98
CA ARG A 4 -57.99 -0.62 -4.59
C ARG A 4 -57.24 -1.83 -4.00
N PRO A 5 -56.69 -2.75 -4.79
CA PRO A 5 -55.86 -3.81 -4.24
C PRO A 5 -54.39 -3.40 -4.18
N GLY A 6 -53.80 -3.51 -3.00
CA GLY A 6 -52.53 -4.16 -2.76
C GLY A 6 -51.24 -3.38 -3.08
N LEU A 7 -50.94 -2.36 -2.30
CA LEU A 7 -49.55 -1.80 -2.22
C LEU A 7 -48.56 -2.81 -1.60
N LEU A 8 -49.03 -3.72 -0.74
CA LEU A 8 -48.20 -4.74 -0.04
C LEU A 8 -47.60 -5.84 -0.95
N LYS A 9 -48.17 -6.11 -2.10
CA LYS A 9 -47.59 -7.13 -3.00
C LYS A 9 -46.40 -6.66 -3.82
N ARG A 10 -46.25 -5.36 -4.03
CA ARG A 10 -45.11 -4.78 -4.80
C ARG A 10 -43.82 -4.67 -3.99
N THR A 11 -43.91 -4.42 -2.69
CA THR A 11 -42.74 -4.37 -1.80
C THR A 11 -42.10 -5.72 -1.57
N GLY A 12 -42.90 -6.78 -1.46
CA GLY A 12 -42.38 -8.16 -1.31
C GLY A 12 -41.65 -8.69 -2.55
N LEU A 13 -42.12 -8.29 -3.75
CA LEU A 13 -41.48 -8.70 -5.00
C LEU A 13 -40.13 -8.00 -5.23
N LEU A 14 -40.01 -6.73 -4.87
CA LEU A 14 -38.75 -5.98 -4.96
C LEU A 14 -37.71 -6.51 -3.97
N ALA A 15 -38.12 -6.83 -2.73
CA ALA A 15 -37.23 -7.42 -1.74
C ALA A 15 -36.74 -8.83 -2.12
N ALA A 16 -37.62 -9.65 -2.73
CA ALA A 16 -37.23 -10.97 -3.23
C ALA A 16 -36.28 -10.88 -4.44
N LEU A 17 -36.47 -9.92 -5.35
CA LEU A 17 -35.57 -9.68 -6.47
C LEU A 17 -34.18 -9.17 -6.00
N LEU A 18 -34.13 -8.29 -5.02
CA LEU A 18 -32.88 -7.81 -4.43
C LEU A 18 -32.12 -8.93 -3.70
N MET A 19 -32.83 -9.82 -2.99
CA MET A 19 -32.19 -10.98 -2.35
C MET A 19 -31.70 -12.02 -3.37
N LEU A 20 -32.41 -12.23 -4.48
CA LEU A 20 -31.95 -13.11 -5.56
C LEU A 20 -30.74 -12.55 -6.28
N PHE A 21 -30.70 -11.24 -6.55
CA PHE A 21 -29.55 -10.58 -7.16
C PHE A 21 -28.30 -10.61 -6.26
N ALA A 22 -28.48 -10.41 -4.94
CA ALA A 22 -27.40 -10.53 -3.95
C ALA A 22 -26.90 -11.98 -3.82
N ALA A 23 -27.77 -12.98 -3.97
CA ALA A 23 -27.39 -14.39 -3.95
C ALA A 23 -26.60 -14.80 -5.22
N GLU A 24 -26.98 -14.29 -6.40
CA GLU A 24 -26.26 -14.57 -7.65
C GLU A 24 -24.87 -13.90 -7.68
N VAL A 25 -24.74 -12.68 -7.15
CA VAL A 25 -23.44 -11.99 -7.02
C VAL A 25 -22.53 -12.75 -6.04
N ARG A 26 -23.06 -13.26 -4.93
CA ARG A 26 -22.30 -14.11 -3.98
C ARG A 26 -21.86 -15.44 -4.60
N LEU A 27 -22.73 -16.08 -5.39
CA LEU A 27 -22.41 -17.35 -6.06
C LEU A 27 -21.33 -17.15 -7.14
N SER A 28 -21.33 -16.03 -7.86
CA SER A 28 -20.31 -15.69 -8.85
C SER A 28 -18.96 -15.41 -8.18
N ALA A 29 -18.93 -14.69 -7.07
CA ALA A 29 -17.69 -14.41 -6.32
C ALA A 29 -17.07 -15.69 -5.75
N GLN A 30 -17.87 -16.62 -5.22
CA GLN A 30 -17.37 -17.89 -4.69
C GLN A 30 -16.80 -18.82 -5.80
N ASN A 31 -17.37 -18.78 -7.00
CA ASN A 31 -16.87 -19.60 -8.11
C ASN A 31 -15.58 -19.04 -8.75
N ILE A 32 -15.35 -17.73 -8.67
CA ILE A 32 -14.11 -17.10 -9.15
C ILE A 32 -12.95 -17.40 -8.21
N GLY A 33 -13.16 -17.32 -6.90
CA GLY A 33 -12.13 -17.65 -5.90
C GLY A 33 -11.65 -19.10 -5.93
N ALA A 34 -12.51 -20.05 -6.30
CA ALA A 34 -12.15 -21.46 -6.44
C ALA A 34 -11.30 -21.78 -7.67
N LEU A 35 -11.27 -20.91 -8.67
CA LEU A 35 -10.49 -21.08 -9.91
C LEU A 35 -9.05 -20.53 -9.82
N PHE A 36 -8.76 -19.61 -8.88
CA PHE A 36 -7.52 -18.86 -8.81
C PHE A 36 -6.81 -18.95 -7.46
N GLY A 37 -6.84 -20.08 -6.77
CA GLY A 37 -6.03 -20.38 -5.56
C GLY A 37 -6.06 -19.25 -4.51
N SER A 38 -6.70 -19.52 -3.42
CA SER A 38 -6.83 -18.87 -2.10
C SER A 38 -6.04 -17.56 -1.87
N GLY A 39 -6.53 -16.45 -2.40
CA GLY A 39 -6.43 -15.18 -1.72
C GLY A 39 -7.34 -15.20 -0.47
N PRO A 40 -7.15 -14.34 0.52
CA PRO A 40 -8.03 -14.25 1.67
C PRO A 40 -9.47 -14.03 1.20
N ASP A 41 -10.43 -14.72 1.85
CA ASP A 41 -11.85 -14.61 1.51
C ASP A 41 -12.33 -13.19 1.87
N LEU A 42 -12.47 -12.33 0.87
CA LEU A 42 -12.91 -10.94 1.04
C LEU A 42 -14.30 -10.83 1.66
N THR A 43 -15.10 -11.90 1.59
CA THR A 43 -16.39 -11.94 2.31
C THR A 43 -16.19 -12.00 3.82
N GLU A 44 -15.06 -12.51 4.31
CA GLU A 44 -14.71 -12.52 5.73
C GLU A 44 -14.22 -11.15 6.19
N VAL A 45 -13.41 -10.47 5.39
CA VAL A 45 -12.92 -9.10 5.67
C VAL A 45 -14.09 -8.11 5.76
N VAL A 46 -15.04 -8.17 4.82
CA VAL A 46 -16.25 -7.33 4.84
C VAL A 46 -17.20 -7.70 5.99
N ALA A 47 -17.19 -8.99 6.44
CA ALA A 47 -18.06 -9.45 7.50
C ALA A 47 -17.61 -9.02 8.90
N ASP A 48 -16.33 -8.80 9.13
CA ASP A 48 -15.79 -8.39 10.44
C ASP A 48 -15.70 -6.87 10.63
N GLY A 49 -16.02 -6.09 9.59
CA GLY A 49 -16.06 -4.63 9.63
C GLY A 49 -14.69 -3.95 9.55
N SER A 50 -13.66 -4.65 9.10
CA SER A 50 -12.37 -4.05 8.76
C SER A 50 -12.53 -3.05 7.60
N GLU A 51 -11.86 -1.89 7.70
CA GLU A 51 -11.89 -0.83 6.69
C GLU A 51 -10.62 -0.78 5.86
N PHE A 52 -9.55 -1.40 6.34
CA PHE A 52 -8.24 -1.38 5.70
C PHE A 52 -7.50 -2.70 5.88
N VAL A 53 -6.81 -3.15 4.83
CA VAL A 53 -5.88 -4.28 4.81
C VAL A 53 -4.55 -3.77 4.30
N PHE A 54 -3.46 -4.07 5.01
CA PHE A 54 -2.12 -3.72 4.53
C PHE A 54 -1.67 -4.71 3.47
N ALA A 55 -1.49 -4.24 2.24
CA ALA A 55 -1.09 -5.08 1.12
C ALA A 55 0.30 -4.70 0.62
N ARG A 56 1.22 -5.67 0.59
CA ARG A 56 2.54 -5.53 -0.03
C ARG A 56 2.52 -5.91 -1.50
N LEU A 57 3.19 -5.12 -2.33
CA LEU A 57 3.43 -5.49 -3.72
C LEU A 57 4.55 -6.53 -3.79
N GLN A 58 4.21 -7.77 -4.16
CA GLN A 58 5.14 -8.86 -4.36
C GLN A 58 5.73 -8.79 -5.77
N TYR A 59 6.75 -7.98 -5.94
CA TYR A 59 7.44 -7.83 -7.22
C TYR A 59 8.51 -8.92 -7.44
N GLY A 60 8.82 -9.20 -8.70
CA GLY A 60 9.95 -10.02 -9.08
C GLY A 60 11.28 -9.35 -8.73
N SER A 61 12.30 -10.16 -8.53
CA SER A 61 13.68 -9.70 -8.45
C SER A 61 14.42 -10.20 -9.71
N GLY A 62 15.14 -9.31 -10.37
CA GLY A 62 15.91 -9.65 -11.57
C GLY A 62 16.84 -10.85 -11.34
N LEU A 63 17.46 -11.35 -12.41
CA LEU A 63 18.28 -12.58 -12.48
C LEU A 63 19.38 -12.77 -11.41
N ILE A 64 19.58 -11.84 -10.49
CA ILE A 64 20.64 -11.83 -9.48
C ILE A 64 20.21 -12.41 -8.13
N ASN A 65 18.98 -12.88 -7.97
CA ASN A 65 18.46 -13.40 -6.69
C ASN A 65 18.78 -14.87 -6.39
N PHE A 66 19.84 -15.41 -6.97
CA PHE A 66 20.37 -16.68 -6.51
C PHE A 66 21.11 -16.49 -5.17
N GLY A 67 20.41 -16.79 -4.04
CA GLY A 67 21.07 -16.99 -2.76
C GLY A 67 20.79 -16.00 -1.63
N ARG A 68 19.78 -15.13 -1.73
CA ARG A 68 19.36 -14.34 -0.58
C ARG A 68 18.27 -15.04 0.21
N GLY A 69 18.47 -15.11 1.52
CA GLY A 69 17.59 -15.80 2.46
C GLY A 69 16.18 -15.18 2.53
N ARG A 70 15.32 -15.79 3.33
CA ARG A 70 14.01 -15.21 3.73
C ARG A 70 14.21 -13.76 4.19
N GLY A 71 13.41 -12.82 3.64
CA GLY A 71 13.43 -11.42 4.06
C GLY A 71 14.28 -10.50 3.17
N SER A 72 14.44 -10.77 1.87
CA SER A 72 15.07 -9.85 0.93
C SER A 72 14.10 -9.39 -0.17
N GLY A 73 14.27 -8.16 -0.66
CA GLY A 73 13.40 -7.56 -1.65
C GLY A 73 12.02 -7.23 -1.07
N TRP A 74 10.93 -7.54 -1.75
CA TRP A 74 9.57 -7.22 -1.31
C TRP A 74 9.22 -7.71 0.11
N ALA A 75 9.89 -8.74 0.61
CA ALA A 75 9.69 -9.34 1.93
C ALA A 75 10.68 -8.84 2.99
N THR A 76 11.42 -7.76 2.74
CA THR A 76 12.22 -7.07 3.77
C THR A 76 11.29 -6.59 4.88
N ASP A 77 11.69 -6.76 6.14
CA ASP A 77 10.94 -6.40 7.37
C ASP A 77 9.59 -7.13 7.52
N TRP A 78 9.30 -8.11 6.66
CA TRP A 78 8.10 -8.93 6.72
C TRP A 78 8.25 -10.07 7.74
N PRO A 79 7.26 -10.33 8.61
CA PRO A 79 5.95 -9.65 8.73
C PRO A 79 5.91 -8.58 9.83
N GLU A 80 7.01 -8.34 10.54
CA GLU A 80 7.06 -7.53 11.75
C GLU A 80 6.65 -6.07 11.48
N ALA A 81 7.18 -5.45 10.42
CA ALA A 81 6.82 -4.07 10.06
C ALA A 81 5.32 -3.92 9.81
N ASP A 82 4.71 -4.86 9.08
CA ASP A 82 3.29 -4.86 8.75
C ASP A 82 2.42 -5.02 10.00
N SER A 83 2.77 -5.99 10.85
CA SER A 83 2.08 -6.25 12.11
C SER A 83 2.13 -5.03 13.05
N HIS A 84 3.31 -4.43 13.21
CA HIS A 84 3.49 -3.24 14.03
C HIS A 84 2.78 -2.03 13.44
N PHE A 85 2.81 -1.88 12.11
CA PHE A 85 2.11 -0.78 11.45
C PHE A 85 0.59 -0.90 11.60
N MET A 86 0.01 -2.11 11.42
CA MET A 86 -1.41 -2.37 11.66
C MET A 86 -1.82 -2.06 13.11
N LEU A 87 -0.98 -2.46 14.09
CA LEU A 87 -1.19 -2.10 15.49
C LEU A 87 -1.14 -0.58 15.71
N GLY A 88 -0.27 0.13 14.98
CA GLY A 88 -0.18 1.58 15.00
C GLY A 88 -1.45 2.23 14.45
N ILE A 89 -1.98 1.76 13.34
CA ILE A 89 -3.25 2.25 12.76
C ILE A 89 -4.40 2.10 13.78
N ASP A 90 -4.52 0.92 14.40
CA ASP A 90 -5.54 0.65 15.42
C ASP A 90 -5.48 1.61 16.62
N ARG A 91 -4.26 1.94 17.07
CA ARG A 91 -4.04 2.77 18.25
C ARG A 91 -4.03 4.27 18.00
N LEU A 92 -3.64 4.70 16.81
CA LEU A 92 -3.35 6.09 16.50
C LEU A 92 -4.39 6.73 15.57
N SER A 93 -5.35 5.95 15.07
CA SER A 93 -6.42 6.41 14.21
C SER A 93 -7.77 5.83 14.63
N ASN A 94 -8.85 6.20 13.94
CA ASN A 94 -10.17 5.59 14.10
C ASN A 94 -10.49 4.59 12.98
N ILE A 95 -9.51 4.22 12.16
CA ILE A 95 -9.67 3.24 11.08
C ILE A 95 -9.76 1.85 11.72
N ARG A 96 -10.83 1.14 11.42
CA ARG A 96 -11.00 -0.23 11.92
C ARG A 96 -10.15 -1.18 11.11
N VAL A 97 -9.22 -1.85 11.75
CA VAL A 97 -8.34 -2.84 11.16
C VAL A 97 -8.39 -4.15 11.92
N LYS A 98 -8.10 -5.25 11.23
CA LYS A 98 -7.84 -6.54 11.85
C LYS A 98 -6.33 -6.71 11.92
N LEU A 99 -5.79 -6.86 13.12
CA LEU A 99 -4.35 -6.76 13.38
C LEU A 99 -3.49 -7.75 12.60
N ASP A 100 -4.04 -8.93 12.28
CA ASP A 100 -3.33 -9.98 11.52
C ASP A 100 -3.64 -9.95 10.00
N ASP A 101 -4.34 -8.91 9.53
CA ASP A 101 -4.82 -8.81 8.15
C ASP A 101 -3.84 -8.00 7.29
N TYR A 102 -2.68 -8.59 7.04
CA TYR A 102 -1.69 -8.10 6.09
C TYR A 102 -1.36 -9.19 5.08
N ILE A 103 -1.22 -8.81 3.82
CA ILE A 103 -1.05 -9.74 2.71
C ILE A 103 0.05 -9.29 1.75
N SER A 104 0.40 -10.15 0.82
CA SER A 104 1.17 -9.77 -0.36
C SER A 104 0.42 -10.14 -1.64
N VAL A 105 0.50 -9.28 -2.65
CA VAL A 105 -0.15 -9.48 -3.95
C VAL A 105 0.84 -9.18 -5.07
N ALA A 106 0.88 -10.03 -6.09
CA ALA A 106 1.72 -9.80 -7.26
C ALA A 106 1.07 -8.78 -8.22
N PRO A 107 1.87 -8.02 -8.99
CA PRO A 107 1.31 -7.08 -9.98
C PRO A 107 0.38 -7.75 -10.99
N GLY A 108 0.68 -9.01 -11.34
CA GLY A 108 -0.10 -9.82 -12.29
C GLY A 108 -1.31 -10.54 -11.69
N ASP A 109 -1.55 -10.43 -10.40
CA ASP A 109 -2.68 -11.09 -9.74
C ASP A 109 -3.93 -10.20 -9.85
N PRO A 110 -5.06 -10.73 -10.37
CA PRO A 110 -6.32 -9.98 -10.41
C PRO A 110 -6.79 -9.48 -9.05
N ALA A 111 -6.40 -10.13 -7.94
CA ALA A 111 -6.71 -9.68 -6.58
C ALA A 111 -6.11 -8.31 -6.23
N ILE A 112 -5.16 -7.79 -7.01
CA ILE A 112 -4.58 -6.45 -6.79
C ILE A 112 -5.64 -5.35 -6.75
N TYR A 113 -6.74 -5.51 -7.50
CA TYR A 113 -7.84 -4.54 -7.55
C TYR A 113 -8.73 -4.52 -6.30
N ASP A 114 -8.57 -5.49 -5.41
CA ASP A 114 -9.29 -5.55 -4.15
C ASP A 114 -8.62 -4.70 -3.06
N TYR A 115 -7.38 -4.25 -3.29
CA TYR A 115 -6.57 -3.50 -2.34
C TYR A 115 -6.24 -2.11 -2.88
N PRO A 116 -6.90 -1.05 -2.39
CA PRO A 116 -6.69 0.31 -2.90
C PRO A 116 -5.30 0.88 -2.55
N PHE A 117 -4.62 0.31 -1.56
CA PHE A 117 -3.30 0.71 -1.08
C PHE A 117 -2.31 -0.44 -1.22
N LEU A 118 -1.15 -0.15 -1.79
CA LEU A 118 -0.02 -1.08 -1.87
C LEU A 118 1.24 -0.45 -1.29
N TYR A 119 2.07 -1.28 -0.66
CA TYR A 119 3.39 -0.90 -0.17
C TYR A 119 4.47 -1.77 -0.83
N ALA A 120 5.53 -1.15 -1.32
CA ALA A 120 6.68 -1.82 -1.89
C ALA A 120 7.98 -1.31 -1.26
N VAL A 121 8.74 -2.20 -0.67
CA VAL A 121 10.00 -1.92 0.01
C VAL A 121 11.18 -2.42 -0.84
N GLU A 122 12.40 -1.88 -0.67
CA GLU A 122 13.64 -2.30 -1.37
C GLU A 122 13.51 -2.26 -2.92
N VAL A 123 12.75 -1.31 -3.42
CA VAL A 123 12.42 -1.20 -4.86
C VAL A 123 13.62 -0.84 -5.75
N GLY A 124 14.75 -0.47 -5.17
CA GLY A 124 16.01 -0.30 -5.89
C GLY A 124 16.55 -1.58 -6.56
N ARG A 125 15.84 -2.70 -6.40
CA ARG A 125 16.18 -4.01 -7.00
C ARG A 125 14.97 -4.72 -7.56
N TRP A 126 13.85 -4.04 -7.69
CA TRP A 126 12.66 -4.64 -8.22
C TRP A 126 12.78 -4.95 -9.71
N TYR A 127 12.01 -5.91 -10.16
CA TYR A 127 11.89 -6.24 -11.58
C TYR A 127 10.41 -6.47 -11.90
N LEU A 128 9.98 -5.84 -12.98
CA LEU A 128 8.66 -6.04 -13.57
C LEU A 128 8.85 -6.48 -15.03
N ASP A 129 8.16 -7.54 -15.44
CA ASP A 129 7.99 -7.77 -16.87
C ASP A 129 6.99 -6.77 -17.47
N GLN A 130 6.81 -6.76 -18.78
CA GLN A 130 5.94 -5.77 -19.41
C GLN A 130 4.46 -5.98 -19.05
N SER A 131 4.03 -7.23 -18.89
CA SER A 131 2.65 -7.53 -18.48
C SER A 131 2.36 -7.07 -17.06
N GLU A 132 3.30 -7.27 -16.15
CA GLU A 132 3.21 -6.79 -14.76
C GLU A 132 3.20 -5.26 -14.70
N ALA A 133 4.03 -4.60 -15.51
CA ALA A 133 4.05 -3.15 -15.60
C ALA A 133 2.73 -2.58 -16.14
N ASP A 134 2.17 -3.19 -17.19
CA ASP A 134 0.89 -2.80 -17.78
C ASP A 134 -0.27 -2.95 -16.78
N GLN A 135 -0.29 -4.04 -16.01
CA GLN A 135 -1.31 -4.29 -14.99
C GLN A 135 -1.18 -3.34 -13.79
N LEU A 136 0.06 -3.09 -13.35
CA LEU A 136 0.31 -2.10 -12.28
C LEU A 136 -0.12 -0.70 -12.72
N ARG A 137 0.14 -0.32 -13.98
CA ARG A 137 -0.36 0.93 -14.54
C ARG A 137 -1.89 1.00 -14.49
N GLU A 138 -2.55 -0.04 -14.99
CA GLU A 138 -4.02 -0.09 -14.99
C GLU A 138 -4.60 0.02 -13.57
N TYR A 139 -4.00 -0.69 -12.60
CA TYR A 139 -4.37 -0.59 -11.19
C TYR A 139 -4.29 0.85 -10.66
N LEU A 140 -3.17 1.52 -10.92
CA LEU A 140 -2.91 2.89 -10.44
C LEU A 140 -3.83 3.92 -11.13
N GLU A 141 -4.06 3.79 -12.43
CA GLU A 141 -4.97 4.65 -13.19
C GLU A 141 -6.46 4.47 -12.79
N ARG A 142 -6.82 3.30 -12.25
CA ARG A 142 -8.16 3.02 -11.72
C ARG A 142 -8.40 3.52 -10.30
N GLY A 143 -7.43 4.18 -9.69
CA GLY A 143 -7.56 4.74 -8.35
C GLY A 143 -6.70 4.05 -7.30
N GLY A 144 -5.93 3.03 -7.68
CA GLY A 144 -4.95 2.41 -6.80
C GLY A 144 -3.88 3.41 -6.34
N PHE A 145 -3.26 3.12 -5.20
CA PHE A 145 -2.21 3.94 -4.62
C PHE A 145 -1.04 3.05 -4.19
N LEU A 146 0.15 3.38 -4.67
CA LEU A 146 1.39 2.65 -4.34
C LEU A 146 2.32 3.55 -3.53
N VAL A 147 2.78 3.07 -2.38
CA VAL A 147 3.90 3.66 -1.64
C VAL A 147 5.14 2.82 -1.88
N VAL A 148 6.23 3.44 -2.32
CA VAL A 148 7.55 2.82 -2.42
C VAL A 148 8.49 3.41 -1.40
N ASP A 149 9.33 2.57 -0.78
CA ASP A 149 10.13 2.89 0.38
C ASP A 149 11.44 2.10 0.42
N ASP A 150 12.36 2.46 1.29
CA ASP A 150 13.62 1.80 1.56
C ASP A 150 14.46 1.49 0.32
N PHE A 151 14.85 2.56 -0.38
CA PHE A 151 15.85 2.47 -1.44
C PHE A 151 16.71 3.74 -1.48
N TRP A 152 17.98 3.60 -1.81
CA TRP A 152 18.98 4.57 -1.45
C TRP A 152 19.96 4.90 -2.56
N GLY A 153 20.28 6.17 -2.70
CA GLY A 153 21.35 6.66 -3.54
C GLY A 153 21.11 6.49 -5.05
N THR A 154 22.07 6.96 -5.81
CA THR A 154 21.95 7.06 -7.28
C THR A 154 21.82 5.70 -7.96
N TYR A 155 22.48 4.66 -7.44
CA TYR A 155 22.44 3.35 -8.08
C TYR A 155 21.03 2.72 -7.99
N GLN A 156 20.46 2.68 -6.78
CA GLN A 156 19.13 2.10 -6.58
C GLN A 156 18.04 2.96 -7.23
N TRP A 157 18.22 4.30 -7.24
CA TRP A 157 17.34 5.19 -7.99
C TRP A 157 17.27 4.83 -9.48
N ASN A 158 18.41 4.63 -10.12
CA ASN A 158 18.44 4.31 -11.55
C ASN A 158 17.77 2.96 -11.86
N ASP A 159 17.97 1.95 -11.01
CA ASP A 159 17.33 0.65 -11.17
C ASP A 159 15.81 0.77 -10.96
N PHE A 160 15.37 1.45 -9.90
CA PHE A 160 13.96 1.73 -9.63
C PHE A 160 13.30 2.48 -10.79
N TYR A 161 13.90 3.61 -11.19
CA TYR A 161 13.34 4.47 -12.23
C TYR A 161 13.25 3.76 -13.58
N GLY A 162 14.23 2.92 -13.90
CA GLY A 162 14.22 2.11 -15.12
C GLY A 162 13.04 1.12 -15.20
N GLN A 163 12.58 0.61 -14.07
CA GLN A 163 11.38 -0.23 -14.01
C GLN A 163 10.10 0.61 -13.96
N LEU A 164 10.09 1.70 -13.20
CA LEU A 164 8.96 2.63 -13.13
C LEU A 164 8.62 3.22 -14.50
N ALA A 165 9.64 3.49 -15.35
CA ALA A 165 9.45 3.96 -16.71
C ALA A 165 8.76 2.95 -17.64
N LYS A 166 8.69 1.66 -17.28
CA LYS A 166 7.85 0.68 -18.00
C LYS A 166 6.37 0.85 -17.64
N VAL A 167 6.11 1.20 -16.37
CA VAL A 167 4.74 1.47 -15.88
C VAL A 167 4.22 2.79 -16.46
N PHE A 168 5.03 3.84 -16.35
CA PHE A 168 4.68 5.20 -16.80
C PHE A 168 5.75 5.79 -17.73
N PRO A 169 5.79 5.39 -19.02
CA PRO A 169 6.74 5.94 -19.98
C PRO A 169 6.42 7.39 -20.39
N ASP A 170 5.23 7.86 -20.05
CA ASP A 170 4.64 9.14 -20.44
C ASP A 170 4.40 10.10 -19.26
N ARG A 171 4.87 9.76 -18.06
CA ARG A 171 4.74 10.60 -16.86
C ARG A 171 6.10 10.84 -16.20
N GLU A 172 6.25 12.00 -15.60
CA GLU A 172 7.47 12.38 -14.90
C GLU A 172 7.31 12.15 -13.38
N VAL A 173 8.41 11.88 -12.70
CA VAL A 173 8.48 11.91 -11.24
C VAL A 173 8.68 13.36 -10.81
N GLU A 174 7.81 13.85 -9.95
CA GLU A 174 7.83 15.21 -9.44
C GLU A 174 7.99 15.23 -7.91
N ALA A 175 8.59 16.30 -7.38
CA ALA A 175 8.59 16.53 -5.93
C ALA A 175 7.17 16.85 -5.45
N VAL A 176 6.77 16.26 -4.32
CA VAL A 176 5.48 16.59 -3.69
C VAL A 176 5.68 17.84 -2.84
N PRO A 177 4.96 18.93 -3.10
CA PRO A 177 5.06 20.14 -2.29
C PRO A 177 4.62 19.88 -0.84
N MET A 178 5.27 20.53 0.13
CA MET A 178 4.96 20.31 1.55
C MET A 178 3.54 20.75 1.97
N ASP A 179 2.92 21.64 1.19
CA ASP A 179 1.51 22.04 1.36
C ASP A 179 0.51 21.11 0.68
N HIS A 180 0.99 20.00 0.08
CA HIS A 180 0.11 19.03 -0.55
C HIS A 180 -0.76 18.32 0.51
N PRO A 181 -2.07 18.11 0.26
CA PRO A 181 -3.00 17.48 1.22
C PRO A 181 -2.54 16.13 1.79
N ILE A 182 -1.71 15.38 1.07
CA ILE A 182 -1.18 14.09 1.53
C ILE A 182 -0.37 14.21 2.84
N PHE A 183 0.28 15.35 3.08
CA PHE A 183 1.04 15.60 4.31
C PHE A 183 0.19 16.13 5.45
N HIS A 184 -1.11 16.40 5.19
CA HIS A 184 -2.05 16.99 6.15
C HIS A 184 -3.37 16.22 6.23
N SER A 185 -3.42 14.99 5.72
CA SER A 185 -4.65 14.20 5.64
C SER A 185 -5.18 13.79 7.02
N PHE A 186 -4.29 13.55 7.98
CA PHE A 186 -4.62 13.19 9.36
C PHE A 186 -3.67 13.86 10.36
N TYR A 187 -2.37 13.81 10.12
CA TYR A 187 -1.34 14.49 10.88
C TYR A 187 -0.71 15.59 10.03
N ASP A 188 -0.32 16.70 10.65
CA ASP A 188 0.49 17.72 9.98
C ASP A 188 1.96 17.27 9.94
N ILE A 189 2.51 17.22 8.74
CA ILE A 189 3.91 16.92 8.44
C ILE A 189 4.51 18.16 7.77
N ASP A 190 5.39 18.84 8.45
CA ASP A 190 6.00 20.10 7.99
C ASP A 190 7.38 19.91 7.34
N GLU A 191 7.99 18.72 7.52
CA GLU A 191 9.29 18.39 6.96
C GLU A 191 9.41 16.89 6.71
N ILE A 192 10.24 16.50 5.73
CA ILE A 192 10.56 15.10 5.45
C ILE A 192 11.82 14.72 6.24
N LEU A 193 11.66 13.85 7.23
CA LEU A 193 12.78 13.30 7.97
C LEU A 193 13.42 12.14 7.20
N GLN A 194 14.75 12.07 7.25
CA GLN A 194 15.47 10.89 6.81
C GLN A 194 15.46 9.85 7.93
N VAL A 195 14.71 8.78 7.72
CA VAL A 195 14.58 7.67 8.66
C VAL A 195 15.67 6.65 8.36
N PRO A 196 16.59 6.37 9.31
CA PRO A 196 17.68 5.43 9.11
C PRO A 196 17.26 3.99 9.36
N ASN A 197 17.99 3.04 8.77
CA ASN A 197 17.91 1.65 9.18
C ASN A 197 18.31 1.45 10.65
N ILE A 198 17.84 0.35 11.26
CA ILE A 198 18.11 0.00 12.67
C ILE A 198 19.60 -0.04 13.00
N GLY A 199 20.42 -0.55 12.07
CA GLY A 199 21.87 -0.68 12.28
C GLY A 199 22.56 0.68 12.46
N ASN A 200 22.15 1.68 11.70
CA ASN A 200 22.63 3.05 11.81
C ASN A 200 22.02 3.76 13.02
N ALA A 201 20.73 3.61 13.23
CA ALA A 201 20.01 4.23 14.35
C ALA A 201 20.60 3.83 15.71
N ARG A 202 20.80 2.54 15.96
CA ARG A 202 21.38 2.02 17.23
C ARG A 202 22.80 2.47 17.49
N ARG A 203 23.59 2.72 16.44
CA ARG A 203 25.00 3.15 16.57
C ARG A 203 25.17 4.66 16.65
N GLY A 204 24.08 5.45 16.52
CA GLY A 204 24.18 6.89 16.32
C GLY A 204 24.95 7.23 15.05
N GLY A 205 24.82 6.39 14.04
CA GLY A 205 25.47 6.52 12.74
C GLY A 205 24.76 7.53 11.84
N PRO A 206 25.15 7.59 10.56
CA PRO A 206 24.47 8.44 9.60
C PRO A 206 23.03 7.99 9.39
N THR A 207 22.16 8.92 9.02
CA THR A 207 20.77 8.60 8.66
C THR A 207 20.64 8.09 7.24
N TRP A 208 21.68 8.15 6.44
CA TRP A 208 21.71 7.78 5.02
C TRP A 208 22.48 6.49 4.75
N GLU A 209 22.21 5.89 3.60
CA GLU A 209 22.97 4.79 3.01
C GLU A 209 23.57 5.19 1.66
N GLY A 210 24.71 4.60 1.32
CA GLY A 210 25.39 4.88 0.06
C GLY A 210 25.66 6.37 -0.13
N ASP A 211 25.20 6.91 -1.24
CA ASP A 211 25.22 8.35 -1.57
C ASP A 211 23.84 9.03 -1.41
N GLY A 212 22.91 8.40 -0.68
CA GLY A 212 21.55 8.88 -0.43
C GLY A 212 21.44 9.90 0.69
N TYR A 213 22.19 11.00 0.62
CA TYR A 213 22.34 11.97 1.70
C TYR A 213 21.10 12.79 2.07
N THR A 214 20.15 12.92 1.16
CA THR A 214 18.96 13.76 1.34
C THR A 214 17.70 12.98 1.07
N PRO A 215 16.72 12.97 2.00
CA PRO A 215 15.43 12.32 1.76
C PRO A 215 14.57 13.18 0.83
N TYR A 216 13.74 12.53 0.04
CA TYR A 216 12.77 13.19 -0.84
C TYR A 216 11.43 12.48 -0.79
N ALA A 217 10.36 13.26 -0.76
CA ALA A 217 9.01 12.82 -1.04
C ALA A 217 8.68 13.18 -2.49
N LEU A 218 8.60 12.18 -3.36
CA LEU A 218 8.36 12.34 -4.79
C LEU A 218 7.08 11.58 -5.17
N ALA A 219 6.49 11.88 -6.34
CA ALA A 219 5.32 11.16 -6.81
C ALA A 219 5.24 11.09 -8.34
N ILE A 220 4.50 10.10 -8.83
CA ILE A 220 3.85 10.12 -10.15
C ILE A 220 2.40 10.56 -9.91
N PHE A 221 2.00 11.63 -10.59
CA PHE A 221 0.64 12.17 -10.48
C PHE A 221 -0.23 11.74 -11.66
N ASP A 222 -1.53 11.59 -11.41
CA ASP A 222 -2.53 11.51 -12.47
C ASP A 222 -2.89 12.92 -13.04
N ASP A 223 -3.79 12.96 -14.00
CA ASP A 223 -4.19 14.21 -14.66
C ASP A 223 -4.99 15.15 -13.72
N ALA A 224 -5.56 14.62 -12.64
CA ALA A 224 -6.23 15.39 -11.57
C ALA A 224 -5.26 15.83 -10.46
N ARG A 225 -3.97 15.57 -10.61
CA ARG A 225 -2.92 15.84 -9.61
C ARG A 225 -3.04 15.00 -8.34
N ARG A 226 -3.69 13.84 -8.40
CA ARG A 226 -3.65 12.83 -7.34
C ARG A 226 -2.34 12.02 -7.48
N PRO A 227 -1.53 11.86 -6.42
CA PRO A 227 -0.41 10.93 -6.42
C PRO A 227 -0.93 9.50 -6.63
N MET A 228 -0.45 8.84 -7.67
CA MET A 228 -0.69 7.41 -7.92
C MET A 228 0.42 6.56 -7.28
N VAL A 229 1.66 7.03 -7.40
CA VAL A 229 2.83 6.43 -6.76
C VAL A 229 3.46 7.46 -5.84
N MET A 230 3.51 7.19 -4.55
CA MET A 230 4.25 7.97 -3.57
C MET A 230 5.63 7.34 -3.36
N ILE A 231 6.68 8.14 -3.49
CA ILE A 231 8.06 7.68 -3.50
C ILE A 231 8.81 8.29 -2.32
N ASN A 232 9.12 7.46 -1.32
CA ASN A 232 9.95 7.80 -0.18
C ASN A 232 11.41 7.47 -0.52
N TYR A 233 12.11 8.42 -1.13
CA TYR A 233 13.48 8.22 -1.60
C TYR A 233 14.50 8.60 -0.54
N ASN A 234 15.48 7.72 -0.29
CA ASN A 234 16.53 7.86 0.74
C ASN A 234 15.97 7.91 2.17
N THR A 235 15.04 7.03 2.48
CA THR A 235 14.46 6.89 3.82
C THR A 235 13.89 5.47 3.97
N ASP A 236 13.64 5.03 5.19
CA ASP A 236 13.24 3.68 5.56
C ASP A 236 12.14 3.72 6.61
N LEU A 237 10.89 3.83 6.16
CA LEU A 237 9.74 3.82 7.06
C LEU A 237 9.47 2.39 7.59
N GLY A 238 9.83 1.36 6.81
CA GLY A 238 9.66 -0.04 7.14
C GLY A 238 10.41 -0.42 8.41
N ASP A 239 11.71 -0.13 8.47
CA ASP A 239 12.54 -0.35 9.65
C ASP A 239 12.02 0.40 10.89
N ALA A 240 11.49 1.61 10.68
CA ALA A 240 10.93 2.40 11.78
C ALA A 240 9.61 1.82 12.31
N TRP A 241 8.85 1.07 11.52
CA TRP A 241 7.70 0.29 11.99
C TRP A 241 8.14 -1.01 12.63
N GLU A 242 9.04 -1.77 11.97
CA GLU A 242 9.56 -3.05 12.49
C GLU A 242 10.15 -2.89 13.90
N HIS A 243 10.92 -1.82 14.11
CA HIS A 243 11.64 -1.58 15.37
C HIS A 243 11.00 -0.52 16.27
N ALA A 244 9.69 -0.26 16.10
CA ALA A 244 9.01 0.77 16.88
C ALA A 244 8.97 0.50 18.39
N ASP A 245 9.03 -0.78 18.79
CA ASP A 245 9.06 -1.23 20.20
C ASP A 245 10.49 -1.47 20.72
N ASP A 246 11.52 -1.31 19.88
CA ASP A 246 12.92 -1.47 20.28
C ASP A 246 13.40 -0.23 21.05
N PRO A 247 13.82 -0.38 22.32
CA PRO A 247 14.34 0.75 23.11
C PRO A 247 15.58 1.42 22.51
N GLY A 248 16.29 0.75 21.60
CA GLY A 248 17.45 1.27 20.90
C GLY A 248 17.12 2.04 19.62
N TYR A 249 15.86 2.02 19.18
CA TYR A 249 15.42 2.78 18.01
C TYR A 249 14.81 4.12 18.43
N PRO A 250 15.27 5.26 17.88
CA PRO A 250 14.80 6.56 18.33
C PRO A 250 13.33 6.82 17.98
N HIS A 251 12.52 7.16 18.98
CA HIS A 251 11.09 7.47 18.83
C HIS A 251 10.78 8.61 17.84
N LEU A 252 11.77 9.47 17.56
CA LEU A 252 11.62 10.50 16.53
C LEU A 252 11.29 9.88 15.17
N TYR A 253 12.01 8.83 14.78
CA TYR A 253 11.85 8.19 13.47
C TYR A 253 10.60 7.31 13.42
N SER A 254 10.35 6.47 14.43
CA SER A 254 9.13 5.67 14.47
C SER A 254 7.87 6.55 14.52
N GLY A 255 7.88 7.62 15.33
CA GLY A 255 6.76 8.56 15.37
C GLY A 255 6.54 9.30 14.05
N PHE A 256 7.60 9.64 13.30
CA PHE A 256 7.47 10.21 11.97
C PHE A 256 6.91 9.18 10.98
N ALA A 257 7.46 7.97 10.96
CA ALA A 257 7.06 6.91 10.04
C ALA A 257 5.58 6.52 10.20
N TYR A 258 5.08 6.42 11.45
CA TYR A 258 3.65 6.19 11.70
C TYR A 258 2.77 7.34 11.19
N ARG A 259 3.14 8.59 11.45
CA ARG A 259 2.37 9.75 10.97
C ARG A 259 2.32 9.80 9.44
N MET A 260 3.45 9.56 8.77
CA MET A 260 3.52 9.50 7.31
C MET A 260 2.65 8.37 6.76
N GLY A 261 2.82 7.14 7.27
CA GLY A 261 2.06 6.00 6.81
C GLY A 261 0.55 6.15 7.00
N ILE A 262 0.11 6.67 8.16
CA ILE A 262 -1.32 6.94 8.42
C ILE A 262 -1.85 8.02 7.46
N ASN A 263 -1.09 9.07 7.19
CA ASN A 263 -1.46 10.07 6.20
C ASN A 263 -1.65 9.45 4.80
N PHE A 264 -0.76 8.56 4.38
CA PHE A 264 -0.87 7.87 3.09
C PHE A 264 -2.15 7.03 3.01
N ILE A 265 -2.47 6.29 4.08
CA ILE A 265 -3.70 5.49 4.13
C ILE A 265 -4.94 6.39 4.07
N VAL A 266 -5.02 7.40 4.94
CA VAL A 266 -6.18 8.30 4.96
C VAL A 266 -6.33 9.00 3.61
N TYR A 267 -5.22 9.44 3.00
CA TYR A 267 -5.25 10.03 1.68
C TYR A 267 -5.80 9.07 0.62
N SER A 268 -5.27 7.84 0.57
CA SER A 268 -5.70 6.83 -0.41
C SER A 268 -7.16 6.40 -0.26
N MET A 269 -7.72 6.48 0.96
CA MET A 269 -9.13 6.13 1.23
C MET A 269 -10.09 7.29 0.92
N THR A 270 -9.59 8.51 0.74
CA THR A 270 -10.43 9.72 0.61
C THR A 270 -10.28 10.46 -0.72
N HIS A 271 -9.30 10.13 -1.53
CA HIS A 271 -8.98 10.74 -2.82
C HIS A 271 -8.76 9.69 -3.91
#